data_7205fbabff9674509c9b84cd1270f133
#
_entry.id   7205fbabff9674509c9b84cd1270f133
#
_cell.length_a   1.000
_cell.length_b   1.000
_cell.length_c   1.000
_cell.angle_alpha   90.00
_cell.angle_beta   90.00
_cell.angle_gamma   90.00
#
_symmetry.space_group_name_H-M   'P 1'
#
loop_
_entity.id
_entity.type
_entity.pdbx_description
1 polymer ?
#
loop_
_entity_poly.entity_id
_entity_poly.type
_entity_poly.pdbx_seq_one_letter_code
_entity_poly.pdbx_strand_id
1 'polypeptide(L)'
;VTMPITGPVARNWADTDIITRTQRLGLNVSTTTNTAQIRQTIVYFSRNTSFDLLTGFNMAENATDTAIRFFIGISANIVFTNVEPNTLLNCVGICRLSTSNNLHIVYNDNTGIGTTIDLGSNFPANTISTDKYLLKIKAVSTGIYIKLERVGTAFSYETTLTSDIPSTSTGLNFGAYIVDTSGPNTTTGFDWYGSYIMTNN
;
A
#
# COMPACT_ATOMS: atom_id res chain seq x y z
N VAL A 1 7.29 -6.34 17.70
CA VAL A 1 7.58 -6.52 16.26
C VAL A 1 8.33 -5.29 15.80
N THR A 2 9.59 -5.45 15.39
CA THR A 2 10.39 -4.35 14.84
C THR A 2 10.11 -4.29 13.34
N MET A 3 9.57 -3.17 12.87
CA MET A 3 9.45 -2.92 11.42
C MET A 3 10.67 -2.12 10.98
N PRO A 4 11.57 -2.67 10.16
CA PRO A 4 12.65 -1.88 9.59
C PRO A 4 12.05 -0.87 8.60
N ILE A 5 12.43 0.38 8.78
CA ILE A 5 12.16 1.46 7.85
C ILE A 5 13.42 1.63 7.02
N THR A 6 13.28 1.47 5.70
CA THR A 6 14.39 1.65 4.77
C THR A 6 14.04 2.78 3.82
N GLY A 7 14.91 3.77 3.74
CA GLY A 7 14.70 4.95 2.90
C GLY A 7 14.76 6.25 3.69
N PRO A 8 14.65 7.39 3.03
CA PRO A 8 14.86 8.68 3.65
C PRO A 8 13.77 9.06 4.64
N VAL A 9 14.25 9.70 5.61
CA VAL A 9 13.75 10.49 6.74
C VAL A 9 12.23 10.58 6.94
N ALA A 10 11.83 10.37 8.22
CA ALA A 10 10.51 10.75 8.71
C ALA A 10 10.18 12.22 8.33
N ARG A 11 8.98 12.42 7.80
CA ARG A 11 8.50 13.73 7.40
C ARG A 11 8.28 14.60 8.62
N ASN A 12 8.85 15.84 8.62
CA ASN A 12 8.55 16.82 9.65
C ASN A 12 7.08 17.26 9.56
N TRP A 13 6.40 17.23 10.68
CA TRP A 13 5.01 17.65 10.83
C TRP A 13 4.94 19.16 11.09
N ALA A 14 3.96 19.84 10.50
CA ALA A 14 3.57 21.16 11.00
C ALA A 14 2.90 20.99 12.37
N ASP A 15 3.16 21.91 13.30
CA ASP A 15 2.61 21.88 14.67
C ASP A 15 1.08 21.76 14.69
N THR A 16 0.41 22.28 13.68
CA THR A 16 -1.05 22.16 13.48
C THR A 16 -1.53 20.73 13.22
N ASP A 17 -0.65 19.83 12.76
CA ASP A 17 -1.00 18.45 12.45
C ASP A 17 -1.01 17.54 13.71
N ILE A 18 -0.26 17.93 14.74
CA ILE A 18 -0.10 17.16 15.97
C ILE A 18 -1.40 17.16 16.80
N ILE A 19 -2.15 18.24 16.78
CA ILE A 19 -3.33 18.43 17.64
C ILE A 19 -4.61 17.91 16.97
N THR A 20 -4.66 17.89 15.65
CA THR A 20 -5.90 17.61 14.89
C THR A 20 -5.93 16.29 14.16
N ARG A 21 -4.82 15.53 14.13
CA ARG A 21 -4.70 14.33 13.29
C ARG A 21 -4.20 13.12 14.08
N THR A 22 -4.63 11.95 13.65
CA THR A 22 -4.16 10.65 14.14
C THR A 22 -2.65 10.55 13.97
N GLN A 23 -1.96 9.99 14.96
CA GLN A 23 -0.52 9.69 14.85
C GLN A 23 -0.25 8.83 13.61
N ARG A 24 0.77 9.21 12.86
CA ARG A 24 1.14 8.56 11.60
C ARG A 24 2.66 8.61 11.39
N LEU A 25 3.18 7.67 10.65
CA LEU A 25 4.54 7.67 10.17
C LEU A 25 4.56 8.17 8.72
N GLY A 26 5.18 9.30 8.48
CA GLY A 26 5.39 9.83 7.13
C GLY A 26 6.69 9.30 6.54
N LEU A 27 6.64 8.83 5.31
CA LEU A 27 7.79 8.35 4.55
C LEU A 27 7.88 9.11 3.24
N ASN A 28 9.02 9.76 3.01
CA ASN A 28 9.30 10.51 1.79
C ASN A 28 10.48 9.92 1.02
N VAL A 29 10.42 10.04 -0.29
CA VAL A 29 11.56 9.81 -1.18
C VAL A 29 12.34 11.11 -1.34
N SER A 30 13.64 11.10 -1.07
CA SER A 30 14.49 12.30 -1.11
C SER A 30 15.45 12.36 -2.30
N THR A 31 15.58 11.27 -3.04
CA THR A 31 16.46 11.18 -4.23
C THR A 31 15.84 10.30 -5.29
N THR A 32 16.23 10.54 -6.55
CA THR A 32 15.88 9.66 -7.67
C THR A 32 16.23 8.22 -7.38
N THR A 33 15.33 7.31 -7.71
CA THR A 33 15.49 5.85 -7.58
C THR A 33 15.48 5.28 -6.16
N ASN A 34 15.36 6.10 -5.12
CA ASN A 34 15.23 5.60 -3.76
C ASN A 34 13.81 5.13 -3.48
N THR A 35 13.73 4.07 -2.71
CA THR A 35 12.47 3.50 -2.23
C THR A 35 12.32 3.82 -0.75
N ALA A 36 11.24 4.51 -0.38
CA ALA A 36 10.81 4.58 1.01
C ALA A 36 9.85 3.43 1.28
N GLN A 37 10.12 2.60 2.29
CA GLN A 37 9.33 1.40 2.53
C GLN A 37 9.13 1.08 4.01
N ILE A 38 7.99 0.46 4.30
CA ILE A 38 7.69 -0.22 5.57
C ILE A 38 7.43 -1.68 5.25
N ARG A 39 7.94 -2.58 6.08
CA ARG A 39 7.68 -4.01 5.94
C ARG A 39 7.67 -4.71 7.28
N GLN A 40 6.88 -5.74 7.36
CA GLN A 40 6.92 -6.70 8.45
C GLN A 40 7.97 -7.78 8.14
N THR A 41 8.85 -8.10 9.09
CA THR A 41 9.97 -9.02 8.83
C THR A 41 9.86 -10.37 9.52
N ILE A 42 8.92 -10.57 10.41
CA ILE A 42 8.96 -11.73 11.34
C ILE A 42 7.67 -12.57 11.32
N VAL A 43 6.56 -12.07 10.81
CA VAL A 43 5.28 -12.80 10.85
C VAL A 43 4.84 -13.14 9.45
N TYR A 44 4.86 -14.41 9.13
CA TYR A 44 4.25 -14.94 7.93
C TYR A 44 2.81 -15.34 8.26
N PHE A 45 1.88 -14.93 7.45
CA PHE A 45 0.53 -15.47 7.42
C PHE A 45 0.22 -15.97 6.02
N SER A 46 -0.77 -16.83 5.91
CA SER A 46 -1.19 -17.39 4.63
C SER A 46 -2.71 -17.50 4.60
N ARG A 47 -3.25 -17.79 3.44
CA ARG A 47 -4.70 -18.03 3.33
C ARG A 47 -5.14 -19.25 4.14
N ASN A 48 -4.25 -20.25 4.32
CA ASN A 48 -4.54 -21.44 5.15
C ASN A 48 -4.68 -21.11 6.63
N THR A 49 -3.90 -20.15 7.15
CA THR A 49 -3.97 -19.74 8.55
C THR A 49 -5.05 -18.70 8.79
N SER A 50 -5.76 -18.30 7.74
CA SER A 50 -6.67 -17.16 7.75
C SER A 50 -6.00 -15.88 8.25
N PHE A 51 -6.39 -14.73 7.74
CA PHE A 51 -5.93 -13.43 8.22
C PHE A 51 -6.98 -12.36 7.98
N ASP A 52 -6.94 -11.32 8.80
CA ASP A 52 -7.69 -10.07 8.63
C ASP A 52 -6.72 -8.91 8.87
N LEU A 53 -6.37 -8.18 7.82
CA LEU A 53 -5.51 -6.99 7.85
C LEU A 53 -6.39 -5.75 7.75
N LEU A 54 -6.17 -4.82 8.66
CA LEU A 54 -6.69 -3.46 8.58
C LEU A 54 -5.53 -2.47 8.66
N THR A 55 -5.43 -1.54 7.71
CA THR A 55 -4.38 -0.51 7.69
C THR A 55 -4.91 0.80 7.15
N GLY A 56 -4.41 1.91 7.69
CA GLY A 56 -4.75 3.24 7.23
C GLY A 56 -3.54 3.93 6.59
N PHE A 57 -3.78 4.69 5.52
CA PHE A 57 -2.74 5.47 4.85
C PHE A 57 -3.32 6.71 4.17
N ASN A 58 -2.44 7.62 3.78
CA ASN A 58 -2.71 8.63 2.77
C ASN A 58 -1.49 8.84 1.86
N MET A 59 -1.72 9.43 0.72
CA MET A 59 -0.66 9.84 -0.19
C MET A 59 -0.21 11.25 0.17
N ALA A 60 1.10 11.45 0.35
CA ALA A 60 1.70 12.77 0.54
C ALA A 60 2.22 13.33 -0.79
N GLU A 61 1.46 13.12 -1.85
CA GLU A 61 1.82 13.41 -3.23
C GLU A 61 0.81 14.36 -3.85
N ASN A 62 1.27 15.38 -4.58
CA ASN A 62 0.41 16.32 -5.29
C ASN A 62 0.65 16.33 -6.81
N ALA A 63 1.66 15.63 -7.29
CA ALA A 63 2.04 15.69 -8.67
C ALA A 63 1.23 14.71 -9.54
N THR A 64 0.98 15.13 -10.74
CA THR A 64 0.53 14.27 -11.85
C THR A 64 1.71 13.54 -12.48
N ASP A 65 2.78 13.31 -11.71
CA ASP A 65 4.03 12.78 -12.22
C ASP A 65 3.92 11.29 -12.54
N THR A 66 4.32 10.93 -13.74
CA THR A 66 4.36 9.55 -14.24
C THR A 66 5.49 8.70 -13.67
N ALA A 67 6.34 9.26 -12.82
CA ALA A 67 7.48 8.57 -12.22
C ALA A 67 7.18 7.94 -10.86
N ILE A 68 6.00 8.20 -10.29
CA ILE A 68 5.66 7.77 -8.93
C ILE A 68 4.93 6.45 -8.95
N ARG A 69 5.41 5.53 -8.11
CA ARG A 69 4.86 4.21 -7.87
C ARG A 69 4.63 4.01 -6.39
N PHE A 70 3.53 3.41 -6.04
CA PHE A 70 3.17 3.14 -4.65
C PHE A 70 2.49 1.78 -4.53
N PHE A 71 2.76 1.08 -3.44
CA PHE A 71 2.04 -0.13 -3.05
C PHE A 71 1.86 -0.15 -1.53
N ILE A 72 0.72 -0.63 -1.09
CA ILE A 72 0.45 -1.00 0.30
C ILE A 72 -0.46 -2.23 0.33
N GLY A 73 -0.07 -3.25 1.07
CA GLY A 73 -0.84 -4.49 1.14
C GLY A 73 -0.05 -5.65 1.71
N ILE A 74 -0.35 -6.84 1.20
CA ILE A 74 0.31 -8.09 1.55
C ILE A 74 1.11 -8.61 0.36
N SER A 75 2.30 -9.15 0.63
CA SER A 75 3.16 -9.72 -0.40
C SER A 75 4.09 -10.78 0.18
N ALA A 76 4.48 -11.75 -0.67
CA ALA A 76 5.58 -12.65 -0.34
C ALA A 76 6.95 -11.95 -0.40
N ASN A 77 7.04 -10.83 -1.11
CA ASN A 77 8.26 -10.03 -1.17
C ASN A 77 8.49 -9.28 0.14
N ILE A 78 9.69 -9.40 0.67
CA ILE A 78 10.12 -8.70 1.88
C ILE A 78 11.01 -7.48 1.60
N VAL A 79 11.39 -7.28 0.34
CA VAL A 79 12.17 -6.14 -0.13
C VAL A 79 11.50 -5.59 -1.37
N PHE A 80 11.15 -4.31 -1.32
CA PHE A 80 10.61 -3.60 -2.46
C PHE A 80 11.72 -2.78 -3.12
N THR A 81 11.76 -2.84 -4.44
CA THR A 81 12.71 -2.09 -5.27
C THR A 81 11.95 -1.12 -6.18
N ASN A 82 12.66 -0.41 -7.03
CA ASN A 82 12.04 0.48 -8.02
C ASN A 82 11.38 -0.32 -9.16
N VAL A 83 10.22 -0.89 -8.88
CA VAL A 83 9.42 -1.67 -9.86
C VAL A 83 7.99 -1.17 -9.91
N GLU A 84 7.32 -1.44 -11.04
CA GLU A 84 5.87 -1.23 -11.11
C GLU A 84 5.14 -2.19 -10.16
N PRO A 85 4.15 -1.72 -9.39
CA PRO A 85 3.42 -2.57 -8.45
C PRO A 85 2.80 -3.82 -9.06
N ASN A 86 2.35 -3.76 -10.30
CA ASN A 86 1.78 -4.91 -10.99
C ASN A 86 2.81 -5.97 -11.43
N THR A 87 4.10 -5.71 -11.23
CA THR A 87 5.16 -6.72 -11.43
C THR A 87 5.50 -7.48 -10.14
N LEU A 88 4.92 -7.09 -9.01
CA LEU A 88 5.08 -7.84 -7.75
C LEU A 88 4.40 -9.20 -7.87
N LEU A 89 5.11 -10.24 -7.48
CA LEU A 89 4.58 -11.59 -7.43
C LEU A 89 4.00 -11.90 -6.04
N ASN A 90 2.99 -12.77 -5.99
CA ASN A 90 2.33 -13.16 -4.75
C ASN A 90 1.93 -11.97 -3.89
N CYS A 91 1.15 -11.05 -4.45
CA CYS A 91 0.72 -9.86 -3.75
C CYS A 91 -0.79 -9.61 -3.88
N VAL A 92 -1.34 -8.88 -2.91
CA VAL A 92 -2.67 -8.25 -2.96
C VAL A 92 -2.61 -6.93 -2.19
N GLY A 93 -3.07 -5.85 -2.80
CA GLY A 93 -3.04 -4.55 -2.15
C GLY A 93 -3.63 -3.42 -2.98
N ILE A 94 -3.36 -2.23 -2.52
CA ILE A 94 -3.64 -0.98 -3.23
C ILE A 94 -2.34 -0.45 -3.81
N CYS A 95 -2.39 0.06 -5.03
CA CYS A 95 -1.23 0.66 -5.67
C CYS A 95 -1.57 1.95 -6.43
N ARG A 96 -0.53 2.72 -6.71
CA ARG A 96 -0.48 3.70 -7.79
C ARG A 96 0.51 3.21 -8.83
N LEU A 97 0.08 3.12 -10.06
CA LEU A 97 0.95 2.86 -11.21
C LEU A 97 1.59 4.17 -11.69
N SER A 98 2.77 4.10 -12.29
CA SER A 98 3.44 5.27 -12.87
C SER A 98 2.60 5.98 -13.94
N THR A 99 1.65 5.29 -14.54
CA THR A 99 0.79 5.81 -15.62
C THR A 99 -0.56 6.35 -15.14
N SER A 100 -0.84 6.34 -13.81
CA SER A 100 -2.15 6.70 -13.28
C SER A 100 -2.06 7.61 -12.06
N ASN A 101 -2.99 8.56 -11.96
CA ASN A 101 -3.21 9.36 -10.76
C ASN A 101 -4.32 8.82 -9.85
N ASN A 102 -4.87 7.66 -10.19
CA ASN A 102 -5.85 6.95 -9.36
C ASN A 102 -5.17 5.84 -8.57
N LEU A 103 -5.79 5.46 -7.46
CA LEU A 103 -5.48 4.21 -6.79
C LEU A 103 -6.09 3.04 -7.56
N HIS A 104 -5.39 1.92 -7.55
CA HIS A 104 -5.80 0.66 -8.14
C HIS A 104 -5.76 -0.44 -7.09
N ILE A 105 -6.61 -1.44 -7.20
CA ILE A 105 -6.34 -2.75 -6.59
C ILE A 105 -5.32 -3.44 -7.49
N VAL A 106 -4.30 -4.04 -6.89
CA VAL A 106 -3.33 -4.91 -7.57
C VAL A 106 -3.32 -6.28 -6.89
N TYR A 107 -3.31 -7.33 -7.70
CA TYR A 107 -3.18 -8.69 -7.20
C TYR A 107 -2.47 -9.57 -8.23
N ASN A 108 -1.69 -10.51 -7.72
CA ASN A 108 -0.88 -11.40 -8.52
C ASN A 108 -0.63 -12.70 -7.76
N ASP A 109 -0.68 -13.81 -8.44
CA ASP A 109 -0.15 -15.08 -7.96
C ASP A 109 1.39 -15.12 -8.11
N ASN A 110 1.98 -16.18 -8.57
CA ASN A 110 3.44 -16.27 -8.79
C ASN A 110 3.83 -16.17 -10.27
N THR A 111 2.96 -15.64 -11.13
CA THR A 111 3.17 -15.68 -12.59
C THR A 111 2.89 -14.35 -13.27
N GLY A 112 3.76 -13.98 -14.21
CA GLY A 112 3.51 -12.88 -15.13
C GLY A 112 3.36 -11.50 -14.51
N ILE A 113 2.54 -10.68 -15.16
CA ILE A 113 2.14 -9.34 -14.71
C ILE A 113 0.79 -9.48 -14.01
N GLY A 114 0.71 -8.93 -12.79
CA GLY A 114 -0.51 -8.98 -11.99
C GLY A 114 -1.67 -8.18 -12.58
N THR A 115 -2.84 -8.59 -12.20
CA THR A 115 -4.09 -7.92 -12.57
C THR A 115 -4.27 -6.64 -11.75
N THR A 116 -4.78 -5.58 -12.40
CA THR A 116 -5.10 -4.31 -11.75
C THR A 116 -6.54 -3.90 -12.02
N ILE A 117 -7.18 -3.28 -11.03
CA ILE A 117 -8.52 -2.68 -11.13
C ILE A 117 -8.38 -1.18 -10.83
N ASP A 118 -8.61 -0.31 -11.81
CA ASP A 118 -8.65 1.13 -11.59
C ASP A 118 -9.88 1.51 -10.76
N LEU A 119 -9.68 2.19 -9.66
CA LEU A 119 -10.73 2.64 -8.76
C LEU A 119 -11.35 4.00 -9.19
N GLY A 120 -10.79 4.59 -10.23
CA GLY A 120 -11.27 5.83 -10.83
C GLY A 120 -11.00 7.08 -9.98
N SER A 121 -11.50 8.21 -10.44
CA SER A 121 -11.27 9.53 -9.84
C SER A 121 -11.83 9.71 -8.43
N ASN A 122 -12.67 8.80 -7.96
CA ASN A 122 -13.16 8.80 -6.57
C ASN A 122 -12.07 8.38 -5.56
N PHE A 123 -10.99 7.75 -6.04
CA PHE A 123 -9.84 7.30 -5.26
C PHE A 123 -8.54 7.88 -5.81
N PRO A 124 -8.35 9.21 -5.72
CA PRO A 124 -7.15 9.85 -6.24
C PRO A 124 -5.90 9.47 -5.42
N ALA A 125 -4.76 9.36 -6.09
CA ALA A 125 -3.47 9.04 -5.50
C ALA A 125 -2.54 10.26 -5.34
N ASN A 126 -3.03 11.47 -5.58
CA ASN A 126 -2.23 12.70 -5.66
C ASN A 126 -2.87 13.90 -4.95
N THR A 127 -3.43 13.71 -3.77
CA THR A 127 -4.21 14.73 -3.05
C THR A 127 -3.50 15.31 -1.82
N ILE A 128 -2.19 15.22 -1.73
CA ILE A 128 -1.35 15.81 -0.65
C ILE A 128 -1.98 15.68 0.74
N SER A 129 -2.02 14.47 1.27
CA SER A 129 -2.44 14.25 2.66
C SER A 129 -3.87 14.74 2.99
N THR A 130 -4.68 15.13 2.02
CA THR A 130 -6.06 15.55 2.27
C THR A 130 -7.01 14.36 2.38
N ASP A 131 -6.73 13.28 1.65
CA ASP A 131 -7.53 12.07 1.66
C ASP A 131 -6.90 11.00 2.55
N LYS A 132 -7.73 10.40 3.37
CA LYS A 132 -7.36 9.23 4.17
C LYS A 132 -8.05 8.01 3.61
N TYR A 133 -7.29 6.92 3.53
CA TYR A 133 -7.78 5.63 3.06
C TYR A 133 -7.69 4.59 4.17
N LEU A 134 -8.73 3.78 4.28
CA LEU A 134 -8.76 2.61 5.14
C LEU A 134 -8.83 1.36 4.26
N LEU A 135 -7.81 0.53 4.34
CA LEU A 135 -7.68 -0.71 3.57
C LEU A 135 -7.93 -1.90 4.48
N LYS A 136 -8.85 -2.76 4.07
CA LYS A 136 -9.06 -4.08 4.66
C LYS A 136 -8.74 -5.17 3.65
N ILE A 137 -7.95 -6.16 4.05
CA ILE A 137 -7.67 -7.37 3.26
C ILE A 137 -7.90 -8.58 4.16
N LYS A 138 -8.72 -9.52 3.72
CA LYS A 138 -9.09 -10.69 4.52
C LYS A 138 -9.08 -11.97 3.69
N ALA A 139 -8.49 -13.03 4.23
CA ALA A 139 -8.66 -14.35 3.65
C ALA A 139 -10.09 -14.85 3.90
N VAL A 140 -10.75 -15.30 2.84
CA VAL A 140 -12.08 -15.92 2.88
C VAL A 140 -12.02 -17.29 2.20
N SER A 141 -13.01 -18.14 2.43
CA SER A 141 -13.01 -19.51 1.90
C SER A 141 -12.89 -19.57 0.37
N THR A 142 -13.42 -18.58 -0.33
CA THR A 142 -13.43 -18.52 -1.80
C THR A 142 -12.27 -17.71 -2.40
N GLY A 143 -11.46 -17.02 -1.57
CA GLY A 143 -10.41 -16.15 -2.11
C GLY A 143 -9.86 -15.15 -1.11
N ILE A 144 -9.67 -13.91 -1.58
CA ILE A 144 -9.24 -12.78 -0.76
C ILE A 144 -10.24 -11.64 -0.93
N TYR A 145 -10.90 -11.27 0.16
CA TYR A 145 -11.74 -10.08 0.22
C TYR A 145 -10.84 -8.84 0.39
N ILE A 146 -11.10 -7.80 -0.38
CA ILE A 146 -10.45 -6.49 -0.28
C ILE A 146 -11.49 -5.38 -0.26
N LYS A 147 -11.30 -4.39 0.62
CA LYS A 147 -12.13 -3.19 0.70
C LYS A 147 -11.23 -1.97 0.88
N LEU A 148 -11.50 -0.92 0.14
CA LEU A 148 -10.91 0.41 0.31
C LEU A 148 -12.01 1.43 0.58
N GLU A 149 -11.85 2.21 1.65
CA GLU A 149 -12.72 3.34 1.98
C GLU A 149 -11.92 4.64 1.90
N ARG A 150 -12.49 5.67 1.28
CA ARG A 150 -12.02 7.04 1.37
C ARG A 150 -12.73 7.70 2.55
N VAL A 151 -12.03 7.80 3.66
CA VAL A 151 -12.59 8.21 4.96
C VAL A 151 -13.17 9.62 4.91
N GLY A 152 -14.37 9.80 5.46
CA GLY A 152 -15.06 11.09 5.46
C GLY A 152 -15.84 11.38 4.18
N THR A 153 -15.92 10.42 3.27
CA THR A 153 -16.72 10.47 2.05
C THR A 153 -17.68 9.28 1.97
N ALA A 154 -18.56 9.26 0.97
CA ALA A 154 -19.39 8.09 0.68
C ALA A 154 -18.69 7.04 -0.22
N PHE A 155 -17.43 7.27 -0.60
CA PHE A 155 -16.74 6.42 -1.55
C PHE A 155 -16.10 5.22 -0.85
N SER A 156 -16.54 4.04 -1.25
CA SER A 156 -15.92 2.76 -0.89
C SER A 156 -15.96 1.83 -2.09
N TYR A 157 -14.98 0.94 -2.17
CA TYR A 157 -14.93 -0.14 -3.13
C TYR A 157 -14.61 -1.45 -2.41
N GLU A 158 -15.34 -2.51 -2.73
CA GLU A 158 -15.07 -3.83 -2.17
C GLU A 158 -15.31 -4.93 -3.19
N THR A 159 -14.52 -5.99 -3.09
CA THR A 159 -14.66 -7.17 -3.95
C THR A 159 -14.00 -8.39 -3.30
N THR A 160 -14.33 -9.58 -3.82
CA THR A 160 -13.62 -10.83 -3.49
C THR A 160 -12.87 -11.30 -4.72
N LEU A 161 -11.55 -11.38 -4.62
CA LEU A 161 -10.65 -11.88 -5.64
C LEU A 161 -10.61 -13.41 -5.55
N THR A 162 -10.87 -14.12 -6.65
CA THR A 162 -10.97 -15.58 -6.69
C THR A 162 -9.95 -16.24 -7.61
N SER A 163 -9.26 -15.47 -8.43
CA SER A 163 -8.21 -15.91 -9.35
C SER A 163 -7.04 -14.95 -9.32
N ASP A 164 -5.89 -15.34 -9.87
CA ASP A 164 -4.67 -14.54 -9.93
C ASP A 164 -4.23 -14.01 -8.54
N ILE A 165 -4.39 -14.82 -7.51
CA ILE A 165 -4.09 -14.49 -6.12
C ILE A 165 -3.08 -15.47 -5.54
N PRO A 166 -2.28 -15.08 -4.52
CA PRO A 166 -1.34 -15.97 -3.87
C PRO A 166 -1.96 -17.32 -3.49
N SER A 167 -1.21 -18.40 -3.63
CA SER A 167 -1.68 -19.72 -3.24
C SER A 167 -2.05 -19.79 -1.76
N THR A 168 -2.83 -20.77 -1.36
CA THR A 168 -3.28 -20.90 0.04
C THR A 168 -2.16 -21.11 1.02
N SER A 169 -1.03 -21.70 0.59
CA SER A 169 0.16 -21.96 1.41
C SER A 169 1.24 -20.90 1.31
N THR A 170 1.10 -19.92 0.41
CA THR A 170 2.11 -18.86 0.25
C THR A 170 2.20 -18.02 1.52
N GLY A 171 3.41 -17.93 2.08
CA GLY A 171 3.71 -17.02 3.18
C GLY A 171 3.68 -15.57 2.72
N LEU A 172 2.91 -14.75 3.41
CA LEU A 172 2.68 -13.33 3.09
C LEU A 172 3.09 -12.45 4.26
N ASN A 173 3.49 -11.23 3.96
CA ASN A 173 3.84 -10.19 4.93
C ASN A 173 3.12 -8.90 4.56
N PHE A 174 2.83 -8.07 5.55
CA PHE A 174 2.44 -6.68 5.31
C PHE A 174 3.64 -5.89 4.82
N GLY A 175 3.41 -5.02 3.84
CA GLY A 175 4.40 -4.07 3.36
C GLY A 175 3.79 -2.92 2.60
N ALA A 176 4.54 -1.83 2.54
CA ALA A 176 4.23 -0.67 1.72
C ALA A 176 5.53 -0.05 1.20
N TYR A 177 5.49 0.51 0.01
CA TYR A 177 6.59 1.31 -0.53
C TYR A 177 6.08 2.43 -1.42
N ILE A 178 6.92 3.44 -1.57
CA ILE A 178 6.78 4.48 -2.58
C ILE A 178 8.13 4.74 -3.24
N VAL A 179 8.10 5.00 -4.53
CA VAL A 179 9.27 5.33 -5.37
C VAL A 179 8.93 6.53 -6.23
N ASP A 180 9.90 7.41 -6.41
CA ASP A 180 9.88 8.48 -7.39
C ASP A 180 11.13 8.36 -8.27
N THR A 181 10.96 8.32 -9.60
CA THR A 181 12.07 8.23 -10.57
C THR A 181 12.31 9.50 -11.36
N SER A 182 11.52 10.55 -11.15
CA SER A 182 11.62 11.81 -11.90
C SER A 182 12.69 12.78 -11.39
N GLY A 183 13.16 12.59 -10.18
CA GLY A 183 14.13 13.48 -9.53
C GLY A 183 13.90 13.61 -8.03
N PRO A 184 14.76 14.32 -7.32
CA PRO A 184 14.57 14.54 -5.89
C PRO A 184 13.33 15.42 -5.70
N ASN A 185 12.24 14.80 -5.27
CA ASN A 185 11.01 15.49 -4.92
C ASN A 185 10.71 15.27 -3.45
N THR A 186 10.90 16.31 -2.66
CA THR A 186 10.73 16.27 -1.19
C THR A 186 9.26 16.11 -0.78
N THR A 187 8.33 16.23 -1.70
CA THR A 187 6.90 16.11 -1.45
C THR A 187 6.34 14.71 -1.75
N THR A 188 7.10 13.86 -2.48
CA THR A 188 6.67 12.50 -2.78
C THR A 188 6.80 11.61 -1.55
N GLY A 189 5.69 11.08 -1.10
CA GLY A 189 5.66 10.24 0.08
C GLY A 189 4.29 9.66 0.36
N PHE A 190 4.21 8.92 1.44
CA PHE A 190 2.95 8.47 2.03
C PHE A 190 3.00 8.52 3.55
N ASP A 191 1.86 8.68 4.16
CA ASP A 191 1.70 8.58 5.60
C ASP A 191 1.00 7.26 5.94
N TRP A 192 1.54 6.54 6.90
CA TRP A 192 0.97 5.30 7.42
C TRP A 192 0.46 5.49 8.84
N TYR A 193 -0.77 5.07 9.09
CA TYR A 193 -1.45 5.24 10.38
C TYR A 193 -1.34 4.00 11.29
N GLY A 194 -0.68 2.96 10.83
CA GLY A 194 -0.57 1.69 11.53
C GLY A 194 -1.33 0.57 10.82
N SER A 195 -1.03 -0.65 11.23
CA SER A 195 -1.69 -1.86 10.75
C SER A 195 -2.07 -2.75 11.91
N TYR A 196 -3.22 -3.39 11.76
CA TYR A 196 -3.68 -4.43 12.66
C TYR A 196 -3.87 -5.72 11.84
N ILE A 197 -3.25 -6.79 12.29
CA ILE A 197 -3.34 -8.10 11.64
C ILE A 197 -3.80 -9.12 12.67
N MET A 198 -4.91 -9.77 12.39
CA MET A 198 -5.36 -10.96 13.13
C MET A 198 -5.09 -12.19 12.29
N THR A 199 -4.63 -13.25 12.93
CA THR A 199 -4.54 -14.59 12.35
C THR A 199 -5.31 -15.54 13.25
N ASN A 200 -6.08 -16.44 12.68
CA ASN A 200 -6.70 -17.54 13.41
C ASN A 200 -5.74 -18.71 13.34
N ASN A 201 -5.11 -19.01 14.46
CA ASN A 201 -4.35 -20.25 14.66
C ASN A 201 -5.29 -21.39 15.02
#